data_fc4b6770b0c65ff9f7dd8e176e368f2c
#
_entry.id   fc4b6770b0c65ff9f7dd8e176e368f2c
#
_cell.length_a   1.000
_cell.length_b   1.000
_cell.length_c   1.000
_cell.angle_alpha   90.00
_cell.angle_beta   90.00
_cell.angle_gamma   90.00
#
_symmetry.space_group_name_H-M   'P 1'
#
loop_
_entity.id
_entity.type
_entity.pdbx_description
1 polymer ?
#
loop_
_entity_poly.entity_id
_entity_poly.type
_entity_poly.pdbx_seq_one_letter_code
_entity_poly.pdbx_strand_id
1 'polypeptide(L)'
;MVRFSCEKTLLQQAVNAVSRAVAAKSSIPALEGILLETEHGLRLSGYNMQTGIRTEVEADIREGGRIVLNAKLFGDMIRRMPDDTVVFDADEKFNVKLTCGDTDFEMIGLSANDYPEMPEVDDEYSVTLEQRTLKAMIDETSFAVSLNETRPIHTGVLFEISDKGLTMVAVDGFRLALRREPLEHIDGGAFKFVAPGSALNEVEKICADTEDMVTVTQGKRHLMFEAGNTQLICRRLEGEFLDYRNAIPTSNPICLEVDNKTMIESLERVSVVISEKLKSPVRCLFSADKVYMSARTGNGDARDICPVRGDGQELEIGFNNRYLMDALRYAPADTVKMHLNTGISPCIITPVDDSDNFIYMVLPVRLKAQ
;
A
#
# COMPACT_ATOMS: atom_id res chain seq x y z
N MET A 1 28.92 22.84 -10.70
CA MET A 1 29.49 22.17 -9.50
C MET A 1 28.37 22.00 -8.49
N VAL A 2 28.47 21.04 -7.56
CA VAL A 2 27.51 20.85 -6.46
C VAL A 2 28.30 20.58 -5.19
N ARG A 3 28.12 21.38 -4.14
CA ARG A 3 28.82 21.21 -2.87
C ARG A 3 27.89 21.46 -1.68
N PHE A 4 27.79 20.48 -0.80
CA PHE A 4 27.03 20.61 0.43
C PHE A 4 27.58 19.71 1.55
N SER A 5 27.12 19.93 2.76
CA SER A 5 27.29 19.00 3.86
C SER A 5 25.98 18.79 4.61
N CYS A 6 25.74 17.58 5.05
CA CYS A 6 24.57 17.22 5.85
C CYS A 6 24.83 16.00 6.73
N GLU A 7 23.97 15.78 7.70
CA GLU A 7 24.03 14.57 8.54
C GLU A 7 23.76 13.30 7.72
N LYS A 8 24.58 12.28 7.91
CA LYS A 8 24.47 10.99 7.21
C LYS A 8 23.10 10.34 7.39
N THR A 9 22.53 10.42 8.58
CA THR A 9 21.22 9.80 8.88
C THR A 9 20.10 10.43 8.05
N LEU A 10 20.08 11.77 7.94
CA LEU A 10 19.09 12.49 7.14
C LEU A 10 19.26 12.19 5.65
N LEU A 11 20.52 12.20 5.16
CA LEU A 11 20.81 11.86 3.77
C LEU A 11 20.41 10.41 3.43
N GLN A 12 20.69 9.46 4.33
CA GLN A 12 20.33 8.07 4.16
C GLN A 12 18.82 7.84 4.10
N GLN A 13 18.06 8.51 4.96
CA GLN A 13 16.59 8.46 4.94
C GLN A 13 16.06 8.99 3.61
N ALA A 14 16.54 10.13 3.16
CA ALA A 14 16.17 10.73 1.89
C ALA A 14 16.49 9.82 0.69
N VAL A 15 17.71 9.29 0.62
CA VAL A 15 18.13 8.36 -0.44
C VAL A 15 17.27 7.11 -0.44
N ASN A 16 16.95 6.55 0.74
CA ASN A 16 16.08 5.37 0.85
C ASN A 16 14.65 5.68 0.36
N ALA A 17 14.11 6.86 0.69
CA ALA A 17 12.78 7.27 0.25
C ALA A 17 12.70 7.40 -1.28
N VAL A 18 13.58 8.20 -1.89
CA VAL A 18 13.52 8.48 -3.32
C VAL A 18 13.93 7.29 -4.19
N SER A 19 14.80 6.40 -3.70
CA SER A 19 15.21 5.18 -4.41
C SER A 19 14.04 4.26 -4.75
N ARG A 20 12.93 4.34 -4.02
CA ARG A 20 11.71 3.55 -4.26
C ARG A 20 11.00 3.92 -5.57
N ALA A 21 11.20 5.15 -6.05
CA ALA A 21 10.62 5.62 -7.30
C ALA A 21 11.64 5.64 -8.46
N VAL A 22 12.86 5.16 -8.25
CA VAL A 22 13.86 5.05 -9.33
C VAL A 22 13.53 3.87 -10.24
N ALA A 23 13.70 4.04 -11.54
CA ALA A 23 13.49 2.96 -12.51
C ALA A 23 14.57 1.88 -12.38
N ALA A 24 14.17 0.62 -12.31
CA ALA A 24 15.13 -0.50 -12.25
C ALA A 24 15.92 -0.66 -13.55
N LYS A 25 15.29 -0.36 -14.69
CA LYS A 25 15.89 -0.24 -16.04
C LYS A 25 15.07 0.76 -16.83
N SER A 26 15.76 1.63 -17.59
CA SER A 26 15.11 2.63 -18.43
C SER A 26 15.88 2.86 -19.73
N SER A 27 15.16 3.26 -20.77
CA SER A 27 15.77 3.80 -22.01
C SER A 27 16.40 5.18 -21.78
N ILE A 28 16.05 5.85 -20.68
CA ILE A 28 16.63 7.11 -20.22
C ILE A 28 17.52 6.78 -19.02
N PRO A 29 18.86 6.73 -19.17
CA PRO A 29 19.76 6.31 -18.08
C PRO A 29 19.65 7.17 -16.81
N ALA A 30 19.29 8.45 -16.95
CA ALA A 30 19.09 9.35 -15.80
C ALA A 30 18.00 8.86 -14.84
N LEU A 31 16.97 8.15 -15.31
CA LEU A 31 15.90 7.60 -14.48
C LEU A 31 16.32 6.40 -13.61
N GLU A 32 17.49 5.80 -13.86
CA GLU A 32 18.12 4.79 -12.99
C GLU A 32 18.90 5.44 -11.85
N GLY A 33 18.86 6.77 -11.75
CA GLY A 33 19.55 7.59 -10.77
C GLY A 33 18.62 8.42 -9.90
N ILE A 34 19.20 8.99 -8.87
CA ILE A 34 18.60 10.00 -8.00
C ILE A 34 19.07 11.36 -8.49
N LEU A 35 18.15 12.26 -8.76
CA LEU A 35 18.44 13.66 -9.03
C LEU A 35 18.66 14.39 -7.70
N LEU A 36 19.81 15.06 -7.57
CA LEU A 36 20.13 15.99 -6.49
C LEU A 36 20.08 17.42 -7.05
N GLU A 37 19.41 18.30 -6.35
CA GLU A 37 19.28 19.73 -6.63
C GLU A 37 19.62 20.52 -5.37
N THR A 38 20.42 21.56 -5.52
CA THR A 38 20.89 22.37 -4.37
C THR A 38 20.68 23.87 -4.54
N GLU A 39 19.90 24.29 -5.55
CA GLU A 39 19.67 25.73 -5.83
C GLU A 39 18.79 26.42 -4.78
N HIS A 40 17.85 25.70 -4.17
CA HIS A 40 16.90 26.20 -3.17
C HIS A 40 16.86 25.36 -1.90
N GLY A 41 17.97 24.71 -1.53
CA GLY A 41 18.05 23.70 -0.51
C GLY A 41 18.39 22.34 -1.11
N LEU A 42 18.82 21.38 -0.29
CA LEU A 42 19.10 20.04 -0.79
C LEU A 42 17.80 19.29 -1.03
N ARG A 43 17.54 18.98 -2.27
CA ARG A 43 16.38 18.21 -2.72
C ARG A 43 16.84 16.97 -3.46
N LEU A 44 16.30 15.81 -3.09
CA LEU A 44 16.49 14.54 -3.78
C LEU A 44 15.20 14.15 -4.48
N SER A 45 15.32 13.61 -5.69
CA SER A 45 14.17 13.10 -6.45
C SER A 45 14.49 11.77 -7.12
N GLY A 46 13.54 10.83 -7.05
CA GLY A 46 13.50 9.60 -7.84
C GLY A 46 12.25 9.59 -8.70
N TYR A 47 12.34 9.15 -9.95
CA TYR A 47 11.20 9.14 -10.87
C TYR A 47 11.31 7.99 -11.89
N ASN A 48 10.20 7.29 -12.13
CA ASN A 48 10.14 6.18 -13.09
C ASN A 48 9.07 6.39 -14.18
N MET A 49 8.65 7.63 -14.43
CA MET A 49 7.59 8.05 -15.35
C MET A 49 6.15 7.70 -14.90
N GLN A 50 5.95 6.89 -13.86
CA GLN A 50 4.65 6.56 -13.29
C GLN A 50 4.49 7.13 -11.88
N THR A 51 5.55 6.98 -11.09
CA THR A 51 5.62 7.45 -9.70
C THR A 51 6.90 8.24 -9.53
N GLY A 52 6.82 9.38 -8.88
CA GLY A 52 7.95 10.19 -8.45
C GLY A 52 7.90 10.39 -6.94
N ILE A 53 9.07 10.35 -6.31
CA ILE A 53 9.23 10.70 -4.91
C ILE A 53 10.27 11.80 -4.82
N ARG A 54 9.94 12.86 -4.08
CA ARG A 54 10.80 14.00 -3.84
C ARG A 54 10.87 14.24 -2.35
N THR A 55 12.07 14.53 -1.83
CA THR A 55 12.24 14.87 -0.41
C THR A 55 13.24 15.99 -0.26
N GLU A 56 13.02 16.85 0.73
CA GLU A 56 13.94 17.92 1.10
C GLU A 56 14.76 17.48 2.31
N VAL A 57 16.02 17.88 2.33
CA VAL A 57 16.98 17.52 3.38
C VAL A 57 17.64 18.78 3.92
N GLU A 58 17.70 18.89 5.24
CA GLU A 58 18.46 19.97 5.87
C GLU A 58 19.96 19.78 5.59
N ALA A 59 20.58 20.78 4.95
CA ALA A 59 21.97 20.73 4.54
C ALA A 59 22.60 22.13 4.48
N ASP A 60 23.89 22.21 4.71
CA ASP A 60 24.69 23.41 4.48
C ASP A 60 25.17 23.42 3.01
N ILE A 61 24.54 24.27 2.19
CA ILE A 61 24.84 24.39 0.75
C ILE A 61 25.94 25.41 0.54
N ARG A 62 27.05 24.97 -0.06
CA ARG A 62 28.17 25.85 -0.43
C ARG A 62 28.15 26.25 -1.90
N GLU A 63 27.67 25.35 -2.76
CA GLU A 63 27.61 25.58 -4.21
C GLU A 63 26.37 24.91 -4.79
N GLY A 64 25.52 25.74 -5.44
CA GLY A 64 24.25 25.29 -6.02
C GLY A 64 24.43 24.69 -7.40
N GLY A 65 23.66 23.65 -7.70
CA GLY A 65 23.62 22.99 -9.01
C GLY A 65 22.78 21.71 -8.98
N ARG A 66 22.89 20.94 -10.06
CA ARG A 66 22.09 19.71 -10.27
C ARG A 66 22.98 18.59 -10.76
N ILE A 67 22.77 17.37 -10.25
CA ILE A 67 23.50 16.16 -10.66
C ILE A 67 22.61 14.93 -10.48
N VAL A 68 22.81 13.92 -11.32
CA VAL A 68 22.16 12.61 -11.18
C VAL A 68 23.18 11.57 -10.75
N LEU A 69 22.87 10.79 -9.71
CA LEU A 69 23.72 9.74 -9.18
C LEU A 69 23.06 8.38 -9.33
N ASN A 70 23.82 7.35 -9.72
CA ASN A 70 23.31 5.98 -9.71
C ASN A 70 22.74 5.62 -8.34
N ALA A 71 21.44 5.33 -8.28
CA ALA A 71 20.70 5.19 -7.02
C ALA A 71 21.24 4.05 -6.14
N LYS A 72 21.57 2.92 -6.75
CA LYS A 72 22.09 1.76 -6.02
C LYS A 72 23.47 2.04 -5.43
N LEU A 73 24.38 2.55 -6.25
CA LEU A 73 25.76 2.80 -5.81
C LEU A 73 25.79 3.89 -4.74
N PHE A 74 25.08 5.00 -4.97
CA PHE A 74 24.98 6.09 -4.01
C PHE A 74 24.36 5.63 -2.68
N GLY A 75 23.27 4.88 -2.73
CA GLY A 75 22.63 4.33 -1.53
C GLY A 75 23.54 3.34 -0.77
N ASP A 76 24.31 2.51 -1.49
CA ASP A 76 25.26 1.59 -0.87
C ASP A 76 26.43 2.33 -0.19
N MET A 77 26.93 3.41 -0.79
CA MET A 77 27.98 4.27 -0.21
C MET A 77 27.47 4.97 1.07
N ILE A 78 26.35 5.66 1.01
CA ILE A 78 25.79 6.36 2.18
C ILE A 78 25.49 5.41 3.32
N ARG A 79 24.96 4.23 3.05
CA ARG A 79 24.65 3.22 4.09
C ARG A 79 25.89 2.75 4.84
N ARG A 80 27.06 2.73 4.18
CA ARG A 80 28.33 2.22 4.74
C ARG A 80 29.18 3.32 5.39
N MET A 81 28.80 4.59 5.24
CA MET A 81 29.49 5.68 5.92
C MET A 81 29.26 5.63 7.43
N PRO A 82 30.21 6.13 8.24
CA PRO A 82 30.01 6.34 9.67
C PRO A 82 28.89 7.35 9.94
N ASP A 83 28.34 7.35 11.15
CA ASP A 83 27.31 8.29 11.56
C ASP A 83 27.94 9.64 11.94
N ASP A 84 28.18 10.47 10.95
CA ASP A 84 28.77 11.79 11.05
C ASP A 84 28.30 12.67 9.89
N THR A 85 28.85 13.85 9.74
CA THR A 85 28.56 14.77 8.64
C THR A 85 29.17 14.27 7.34
N VAL A 86 28.32 14.10 6.33
CA VAL A 86 28.73 13.79 4.95
C VAL A 86 29.02 15.08 4.23
N VAL A 87 30.20 15.20 3.65
CA VAL A 87 30.60 16.26 2.74
C VAL A 87 30.52 15.74 1.30
N PHE A 88 29.73 16.39 0.49
CA PHE A 88 29.54 16.12 -0.94
C PHE A 88 30.23 17.17 -1.79
N ASP A 89 31.08 16.75 -2.73
CA ASP A 89 31.76 17.62 -3.68
C ASP A 89 31.67 17.02 -5.08
N ALA A 90 31.03 17.71 -6.02
CA ALA A 90 30.96 17.32 -7.43
C ALA A 90 31.50 18.43 -8.34
N ASP A 91 32.45 18.06 -9.20
CA ASP A 91 33.05 18.97 -10.18
C ASP A 91 32.19 19.14 -11.46
N GLU A 92 32.63 20.00 -12.36
CA GLU A 92 31.96 20.24 -13.66
C GLU A 92 31.98 19.04 -14.62
N LYS A 93 32.80 18.03 -14.35
CA LYS A 93 32.89 16.79 -15.12
C LYS A 93 32.09 15.67 -14.48
N PHE A 94 31.28 15.99 -13.46
CA PHE A 94 30.49 15.05 -12.67
C PHE A 94 31.31 14.01 -11.89
N ASN A 95 32.60 14.27 -11.61
CA ASN A 95 33.33 13.49 -10.63
C ASN A 95 32.85 13.88 -9.24
N VAL A 96 32.41 12.91 -8.48
CA VAL A 96 31.82 13.12 -7.16
C VAL A 96 32.72 12.50 -6.11
N LYS A 97 33.07 13.28 -5.09
CA LYS A 97 33.73 12.83 -3.89
C LYS A 97 32.79 12.97 -2.69
N LEU A 98 32.65 11.91 -1.92
CA LEU A 98 31.89 11.82 -0.69
C LEU A 98 32.86 11.58 0.45
N THR A 99 32.87 12.43 1.47
CA THR A 99 33.76 12.28 2.63
C THR A 99 32.93 12.30 3.92
N CYS A 100 33.24 11.39 4.86
CA CYS A 100 32.60 11.31 6.16
C CYS A 100 33.61 10.76 7.18
N GLY A 101 34.11 11.60 8.09
CA GLY A 101 35.25 11.27 8.95
C GLY A 101 36.48 10.89 8.12
N ASP A 102 37.03 9.72 8.40
CA ASP A 102 38.19 9.15 7.68
C ASP A 102 37.79 8.33 6.44
N THR A 103 36.51 8.24 6.12
CA THR A 103 35.99 7.48 4.97
C THR A 103 35.75 8.39 3.80
N ASP A 104 36.29 8.03 2.63
CA ASP A 104 35.97 8.67 1.36
C ASP A 104 35.56 7.66 0.28
N PHE A 105 34.65 8.10 -0.57
CA PHE A 105 34.22 7.39 -1.76
C PHE A 105 34.29 8.33 -2.97
N GLU A 106 34.55 7.75 -4.12
CA GLU A 106 34.48 8.46 -5.39
C GLU A 106 33.51 7.73 -6.34
N MET A 107 32.73 8.51 -7.07
CA MET A 107 31.85 8.00 -8.13
C MET A 107 31.71 9.00 -9.26
N ILE A 108 31.17 8.55 -10.38
CA ILE A 108 30.86 9.41 -11.51
C ILE A 108 29.34 9.60 -11.56
N GLY A 109 28.88 10.85 -11.57
CA GLY A 109 27.51 11.24 -11.79
C GLY A 109 27.18 11.42 -13.27
N LEU A 110 25.95 11.79 -13.54
CA LEU A 110 25.43 12.11 -14.87
C LEU A 110 24.87 13.55 -14.88
N SER A 111 24.81 14.14 -16.06
CA SER A 111 24.13 15.43 -16.27
C SER A 111 22.65 15.30 -15.91
N ALA A 112 22.12 16.31 -15.22
CA ALA A 112 20.69 16.40 -14.91
C ALA A 112 19.84 16.89 -16.09
N ASN A 113 20.45 17.27 -17.21
CA ASN A 113 19.72 17.83 -18.37
C ASN A 113 18.75 16.86 -19.02
N ASP A 114 19.06 15.56 -18.95
CA ASP A 114 18.22 14.49 -19.51
C ASP A 114 17.26 13.89 -18.47
N TYR A 115 17.22 14.41 -17.23
CA TYR A 115 16.30 13.95 -16.21
C TYR A 115 14.91 14.56 -16.47
N PRO A 116 13.87 13.73 -16.70
CA PRO A 116 12.54 14.24 -16.97
C PRO A 116 11.97 15.02 -15.79
N GLU A 117 11.29 16.10 -16.06
CA GLU A 117 10.59 16.86 -15.01
C GLU A 117 9.47 16.02 -14.41
N MET A 118 9.37 16.04 -13.09
CA MET A 118 8.24 15.45 -12.39
C MET A 118 6.99 16.30 -12.63
N PRO A 119 5.81 15.67 -12.80
CA PRO A 119 4.57 16.40 -12.99
C PRO A 119 4.29 17.34 -11.81
N GLU A 120 3.78 18.51 -12.10
CA GLU A 120 3.14 19.36 -11.11
C GLU A 120 1.70 18.91 -10.90
N VAL A 121 1.21 19.00 -9.69
CA VAL A 121 -0.16 18.62 -9.32
C VAL A 121 -0.95 19.90 -9.04
N ASP A 122 -1.92 20.21 -9.91
CA ASP A 122 -2.86 21.29 -9.67
C ASP A 122 -3.65 20.98 -8.39
N ASP A 123 -3.71 21.90 -7.47
CA ASP A 123 -4.41 21.75 -6.19
C ASP A 123 -5.93 22.03 -6.39
N GLU A 124 -6.65 21.04 -6.95
CA GLU A 124 -8.10 21.16 -7.18
C GLU A 124 -8.90 20.72 -5.94
N TYR A 125 -8.47 19.64 -5.30
CA TYR A 125 -9.12 19.04 -4.14
C TYR A 125 -8.06 18.46 -3.23
N SER A 126 -8.20 18.66 -1.92
CA SER A 126 -7.30 18.06 -0.95
C SER A 126 -8.03 17.57 0.30
N VAL A 127 -7.38 16.62 0.98
CA VAL A 127 -7.78 16.12 2.28
C VAL A 127 -6.54 15.90 3.13
N THR A 128 -6.65 16.25 4.40
CA THR A 128 -5.57 16.10 5.36
C THR A 128 -6.03 15.20 6.49
N LEU A 129 -5.20 14.20 6.84
CA LEU A 129 -5.47 13.25 7.90
C LEU A 129 -4.14 12.80 8.54
N GLU A 130 -4.22 12.07 9.65
CA GLU A 130 -3.02 11.54 10.31
C GLU A 130 -2.32 10.48 9.45
N GLN A 131 -0.99 10.50 9.44
CA GLN A 131 -0.18 9.53 8.68
C GLN A 131 -0.47 8.08 9.11
N ARG A 132 -0.60 7.82 10.42
CA ARG A 132 -0.95 6.49 10.93
C ARG A 132 -2.31 6.00 10.41
N THR A 133 -3.28 6.90 10.30
CA THR A 133 -4.63 6.59 9.81
C THR A 133 -4.60 6.22 8.34
N LEU A 134 -3.95 7.04 7.49
CA LEU A 134 -3.82 6.71 6.06
C LEU A 134 -3.08 5.39 5.85
N LYS A 135 -1.98 5.19 6.59
CA LYS A 135 -1.19 3.95 6.53
C LYS A 135 -2.01 2.72 6.88
N ALA A 136 -2.77 2.77 7.99
CA ALA A 136 -3.67 1.70 8.39
C ALA A 136 -4.74 1.43 7.33
N MET A 137 -5.40 2.46 6.80
CA MET A 137 -6.41 2.31 5.76
C MET A 137 -5.85 1.71 4.47
N ILE A 138 -4.61 2.04 4.08
CA ILE A 138 -3.94 1.43 2.93
C ILE A 138 -3.70 -0.06 3.19
N ASP A 139 -3.12 -0.44 4.32
CA ASP A 139 -2.86 -1.84 4.68
C ASP A 139 -4.15 -2.66 4.73
N GLU A 140 -5.20 -2.11 5.34
CA GLU A 140 -6.51 -2.74 5.52
C GLU A 140 -7.35 -2.84 4.23
N THR A 141 -6.90 -2.25 3.11
CA THR A 141 -7.63 -2.32 1.83
C THR A 141 -6.80 -2.88 0.68
N SER A 142 -5.52 -2.55 0.60
CA SER A 142 -4.66 -2.88 -0.55
C SER A 142 -4.50 -4.38 -0.81
N PHE A 143 -4.72 -5.24 0.20
CA PHE A 143 -4.68 -6.69 0.03
C PHE A 143 -5.74 -7.20 -0.98
N ALA A 144 -6.82 -6.45 -1.20
CA ALA A 144 -7.90 -6.81 -2.12
C ALA A 144 -7.74 -6.20 -3.53
N VAL A 145 -6.64 -5.52 -3.82
CA VAL A 145 -6.34 -4.98 -5.15
C VAL A 145 -6.12 -6.10 -6.15
N SER A 146 -6.63 -5.94 -7.36
CA SER A 146 -6.44 -6.89 -8.46
C SER A 146 -5.00 -6.87 -9.00
N LEU A 147 -4.45 -8.05 -9.22
CA LEU A 147 -3.19 -8.22 -9.96
C LEU A 147 -3.41 -8.36 -11.48
N ASN A 148 -4.66 -8.35 -11.93
CA ASN A 148 -5.01 -8.51 -13.33
C ASN A 148 -5.10 -7.17 -14.04
N GLU A 149 -4.13 -6.87 -14.88
CA GLU A 149 -4.02 -5.62 -15.65
C GLU A 149 -5.05 -5.48 -16.78
N THR A 150 -5.87 -6.51 -17.07
CA THR A 150 -6.93 -6.39 -18.09
C THR A 150 -8.03 -5.41 -17.69
N ARG A 151 -8.14 -5.11 -16.39
CA ARG A 151 -9.00 -4.07 -15.83
C ARG A 151 -8.15 -3.15 -14.93
N PRO A 152 -7.42 -2.21 -15.53
CA PRO A 152 -6.46 -1.38 -14.78
C PRO A 152 -7.07 -0.64 -13.59
N ILE A 153 -8.34 -0.22 -13.68
CA ILE A 153 -9.01 0.51 -12.60
C ILE A 153 -9.09 -0.30 -11.30
N HIS A 154 -9.13 -1.64 -11.37
CA HIS A 154 -9.13 -2.52 -10.20
C HIS A 154 -7.74 -2.85 -9.66
N THR A 155 -6.65 -2.40 -10.33
CA THR A 155 -5.29 -2.50 -9.80
C THR A 155 -4.95 -1.40 -8.80
N GLY A 156 -5.94 -0.59 -8.44
CA GLY A 156 -5.84 0.47 -7.46
C GLY A 156 -6.94 0.43 -6.42
N VAL A 157 -6.88 1.37 -5.51
CA VAL A 157 -7.85 1.59 -4.43
C VAL A 157 -8.64 2.86 -4.75
N LEU A 158 -9.96 2.76 -4.69
CA LEU A 158 -10.86 3.90 -4.77
C LEU A 158 -10.82 4.69 -3.47
N PHE A 159 -10.64 5.98 -3.57
CA PHE A 159 -10.82 6.97 -2.50
C PHE A 159 -12.10 7.74 -2.78
N GLU A 160 -13.04 7.72 -1.87
CA GLU A 160 -14.24 8.57 -1.89
C GLU A 160 -14.23 9.47 -0.66
N ILE A 161 -14.14 10.76 -0.89
CA ILE A 161 -14.13 11.81 0.12
C ILE A 161 -15.49 12.52 0.09
N SER A 162 -16.15 12.63 1.22
CA SER A 162 -17.44 13.30 1.37
C SER A 162 -17.60 13.88 2.78
N ASP A 163 -18.71 14.53 3.04
CA ASP A 163 -19.12 14.99 4.37
C ASP A 163 -19.17 13.89 5.44
N LYS A 164 -19.18 12.63 5.04
CA LYS A 164 -19.12 11.45 5.94
C LYS A 164 -17.70 10.97 6.26
N GLY A 165 -16.69 11.56 5.63
CA GLY A 165 -15.30 11.17 5.78
C GLY A 165 -14.69 10.53 4.53
N LEU A 166 -13.61 9.80 4.72
CA LEU A 166 -12.91 9.04 3.70
C LEU A 166 -13.41 7.59 3.68
N THR A 167 -13.76 7.11 2.50
CA THR A 167 -14.00 5.68 2.25
C THR A 167 -12.96 5.19 1.25
N MET A 168 -12.22 4.14 1.59
CA MET A 168 -11.30 3.45 0.70
C MET A 168 -11.87 2.09 0.31
N VAL A 169 -11.79 1.73 -0.97
CA VAL A 169 -12.33 0.45 -1.49
C VAL A 169 -11.38 -0.18 -2.49
N ALA A 170 -11.10 -1.47 -2.30
CA ALA A 170 -10.36 -2.30 -3.24
C ALA A 170 -11.16 -3.55 -3.63
N VAL A 171 -11.03 -4.00 -4.88
CA VAL A 171 -11.72 -5.19 -5.41
C VAL A 171 -10.85 -5.93 -6.42
N ASP A 172 -10.92 -7.26 -6.43
CA ASP A 172 -10.25 -8.09 -7.45
C ASP A 172 -11.20 -9.01 -8.25
N GLY A 173 -12.53 -8.88 -8.00
CA GLY A 173 -13.57 -9.70 -8.59
C GLY A 173 -13.92 -10.97 -7.81
N PHE A 174 -13.16 -11.30 -6.75
CA PHE A 174 -13.40 -12.42 -5.84
C PHE A 174 -13.54 -12.00 -4.39
N ARG A 175 -13.06 -10.81 -4.06
CA ARG A 175 -13.12 -10.20 -2.75
C ARG A 175 -13.21 -8.67 -2.86
N LEU A 176 -13.67 -8.06 -1.79
CA LEU A 176 -13.75 -6.61 -1.62
C LEU A 176 -13.27 -6.28 -0.23
N ALA A 177 -12.49 -5.22 -0.11
CA ALA A 177 -12.14 -4.59 1.14
C ALA A 177 -12.61 -3.13 1.12
N LEU A 178 -13.31 -2.73 2.15
CA LEU A 178 -13.80 -1.37 2.37
C LEU A 178 -13.40 -0.93 3.77
N ARG A 179 -12.86 0.29 3.87
CA ARG A 179 -12.50 0.95 5.13
C ARG A 179 -13.06 2.36 5.14
N ARG A 180 -13.58 2.81 6.26
CA ARG A 180 -14.11 4.17 6.47
C ARG A 180 -13.45 4.82 7.67
N GLU A 181 -13.19 6.11 7.51
CA GLU A 181 -12.67 6.95 8.57
C GLU A 181 -13.35 8.32 8.51
N PRO A 182 -13.86 8.86 9.64
CA PRO A 182 -14.35 10.21 9.69
C PRO A 182 -13.21 11.19 9.43
N LEU A 183 -13.50 12.32 8.80
CA LEU A 183 -12.55 13.40 8.56
C LEU A 183 -13.02 14.67 9.24
N GLU A 184 -12.09 15.39 9.84
CA GLU A 184 -12.39 16.66 10.48
C GLU A 184 -12.47 17.82 9.48
N HIS A 185 -11.71 17.73 8.37
CA HIS A 185 -11.62 18.83 7.41
C HIS A 185 -11.45 18.30 5.98
N ILE A 186 -12.17 18.91 5.04
CA ILE A 186 -12.15 18.58 3.61
C ILE A 186 -12.12 19.88 2.82
N ASP A 187 -11.11 20.07 1.97
CA ASP A 187 -11.01 21.22 1.07
C ASP A 187 -11.51 20.85 -0.33
N GLY A 188 -12.36 21.73 -0.90
CA GLY A 188 -12.87 21.56 -2.26
C GLY A 188 -14.18 20.77 -2.40
N GLY A 189 -14.74 20.24 -1.28
CA GLY A 189 -16.01 19.50 -1.28
C GLY A 189 -15.83 17.99 -1.56
N ALA A 190 -16.90 17.31 -1.95
CA ALA A 190 -16.85 15.86 -2.21
C ALA A 190 -16.14 15.55 -3.53
N PHE A 191 -15.21 14.61 -3.49
CA PHE A 191 -14.45 14.15 -4.67
C PHE A 191 -14.08 12.67 -4.57
N LYS A 192 -13.63 12.08 -5.68
CA LYS A 192 -13.20 10.69 -5.73
C LYS A 192 -12.13 10.45 -6.79
N PHE A 193 -11.26 9.53 -6.52
CA PHE A 193 -10.21 9.07 -7.44
C PHE A 193 -9.81 7.62 -7.16
N VAL A 194 -9.06 7.02 -8.07
CA VAL A 194 -8.44 5.70 -7.87
C VAL A 194 -6.93 5.86 -7.89
N ALA A 195 -6.30 5.55 -6.77
CA ALA A 195 -4.84 5.54 -6.65
C ALA A 195 -4.29 4.15 -7.00
N PRO A 196 -3.20 4.06 -7.80
CA PRO A 196 -2.56 2.77 -8.08
C PRO A 196 -2.10 2.08 -6.81
N GLY A 197 -2.36 0.77 -6.67
CA GLY A 197 -1.90 -0.01 -5.52
C GLY A 197 -0.37 -0.01 -5.36
N SER A 198 0.36 0.01 -6.49
CA SER A 198 1.83 0.13 -6.45
C SER A 198 2.31 1.46 -5.85
N ALA A 199 1.61 2.57 -6.11
CA ALA A 199 1.94 3.86 -5.52
C ALA A 199 1.56 3.88 -4.02
N LEU A 200 0.41 3.31 -3.66
CA LEU A 200 -0.03 3.23 -2.25
C LEU A 200 0.92 2.40 -1.39
N ASN A 201 1.50 1.32 -1.92
CA ASN A 201 2.54 0.56 -1.23
C ASN A 201 3.79 1.41 -0.92
N GLU A 202 4.07 2.44 -1.71
CA GLU A 202 5.16 3.37 -1.41
C GLU A 202 4.72 4.49 -0.48
N VAL A 203 3.45 4.96 -0.57
CA VAL A 203 2.86 5.90 0.39
C VAL A 203 2.89 5.33 1.80
N GLU A 204 2.50 4.06 1.98
CA GLU A 204 2.54 3.36 3.27
C GLU A 204 3.94 3.38 3.93
N LYS A 205 5.00 3.29 3.11
CA LYS A 205 6.39 3.31 3.59
C LYS A 205 6.92 4.73 3.87
N ILE A 206 6.32 5.75 3.25
CA ILE A 206 6.66 7.16 3.49
C ILE A 206 5.96 7.66 4.75
N CYS A 207 4.71 7.24 4.97
CA CYS A 207 3.95 7.59 6.16
C CYS A 207 4.56 6.92 7.40
N ALA A 208 4.78 7.72 8.44
CA ALA A 208 5.17 7.26 9.76
C ALA A 208 3.94 6.76 10.55
N ASP A 209 4.19 6.00 11.61
CA ASP A 209 3.14 5.59 12.55
C ASP A 209 2.97 6.66 13.65
N THR A 210 2.59 7.86 13.23
CA THR A 210 2.46 9.05 14.07
C THR A 210 1.16 9.80 13.80
N GLU A 211 0.84 10.77 14.67
CA GLU A 211 -0.26 11.72 14.51
C GLU A 211 0.09 12.91 13.58
N ASP A 212 1.32 12.93 13.05
CA ASP A 212 1.69 13.94 12.06
C ASP A 212 0.76 13.82 10.83
N MET A 213 0.50 14.95 10.21
CA MET A 213 -0.47 15.01 9.12
C MET A 213 0.15 14.59 7.78
N VAL A 214 -0.68 13.98 6.94
CA VAL A 214 -0.44 13.77 5.53
C VAL A 214 -1.53 14.44 4.72
N THR A 215 -1.13 15.17 3.68
CA THR A 215 -2.08 15.79 2.74
C THR A 215 -2.14 14.97 1.46
N VAL A 216 -3.36 14.64 1.04
CA VAL A 216 -3.63 13.93 -0.21
C VAL A 216 -4.31 14.89 -1.15
N THR A 217 -3.65 15.22 -2.25
CA THR A 217 -4.12 16.18 -3.25
C THR A 217 -4.49 15.46 -4.54
N GLN A 218 -5.68 15.76 -5.05
CA GLN A 218 -6.12 15.32 -6.38
C GLN A 218 -6.01 16.47 -7.37
N GLY A 219 -5.18 16.31 -8.39
CA GLY A 219 -5.20 17.11 -9.60
C GLY A 219 -5.90 16.40 -10.76
N LYS A 220 -5.87 17.00 -11.94
CA LYS A 220 -6.53 16.48 -13.16
C LYS A 220 -6.12 15.08 -13.54
N ARG A 221 -4.83 14.77 -13.49
CA ARG A 221 -4.25 13.48 -13.93
C ARG A 221 -3.38 12.82 -12.89
N HIS A 222 -2.92 13.58 -11.90
CA HIS A 222 -1.97 13.12 -10.90
C HIS A 222 -2.54 13.27 -9.49
N LEU A 223 -2.01 12.46 -8.62
CA LEU A 223 -2.25 12.50 -7.18
C LEU A 223 -0.94 12.86 -6.52
N MET A 224 -0.99 13.62 -5.43
CA MET A 224 0.14 13.90 -4.57
C MET A 224 -0.18 13.50 -3.14
N PHE A 225 0.77 12.84 -2.51
CA PHE A 225 0.74 12.50 -1.08
C PHE A 225 1.94 13.21 -0.44
N GLU A 226 1.66 14.13 0.47
CA GLU A 226 2.68 14.93 1.14
C GLU A 226 2.72 14.61 2.63
N ALA A 227 3.82 14.01 3.07
CA ALA A 227 4.08 13.64 4.46
C ALA A 227 5.38 14.30 4.93
N GLY A 228 5.27 15.32 5.77
CA GLY A 228 6.41 16.11 6.21
C GLY A 228 7.17 16.78 5.05
N ASN A 229 8.43 16.44 4.90
CA ASN A 229 9.31 16.94 3.84
C ASN A 229 9.33 16.06 2.57
N THR A 230 8.50 15.04 2.51
CA THR A 230 8.49 14.05 1.42
C THR A 230 7.17 14.09 0.66
N GLN A 231 7.25 14.19 -0.65
CA GLN A 231 6.11 14.17 -1.58
C GLN A 231 6.21 12.95 -2.49
N LEU A 232 5.13 12.20 -2.61
CA LEU A 232 4.95 11.18 -3.64
C LEU A 232 3.92 11.66 -4.64
N ILE A 233 4.28 11.62 -5.92
CA ILE A 233 3.39 11.98 -7.04
C ILE A 233 3.20 10.74 -7.90
N CYS A 234 1.94 10.42 -8.22
CA CYS A 234 1.64 9.33 -9.14
C CYS A 234 0.48 9.70 -10.08
N ARG A 235 0.40 8.99 -11.21
CA ARG A 235 -0.75 9.12 -12.10
C ARG A 235 -1.95 8.38 -11.53
N ARG A 236 -3.11 9.05 -11.44
CA ARG A 236 -4.35 8.36 -11.04
C ARG A 236 -4.79 7.36 -12.10
N LEU A 237 -5.48 6.31 -11.69
CA LEU A 237 -6.12 5.40 -12.63
C LEU A 237 -7.40 5.99 -13.17
N GLU A 238 -7.60 5.87 -14.49
CA GLU A 238 -8.79 6.37 -15.20
C GLU A 238 -9.76 5.22 -15.48
N GLY A 239 -11.05 5.52 -15.44
CA GLY A 239 -12.11 4.58 -15.71
C GLY A 239 -13.20 4.59 -14.64
N GLU A 240 -14.23 3.79 -14.85
CA GLU A 240 -15.34 3.62 -13.91
C GLU A 240 -15.03 2.49 -12.94
N PHE A 241 -15.00 2.80 -11.64
CA PHE A 241 -14.85 1.80 -10.59
C PHE A 241 -16.18 1.09 -10.35
N LEU A 242 -16.14 -0.18 -9.93
CA LEU A 242 -17.31 -0.98 -9.61
C LEU A 242 -18.24 -0.23 -8.64
N ASP A 243 -19.55 -0.26 -8.90
CA ASP A 243 -20.53 0.13 -7.89
C ASP A 243 -20.58 -0.92 -6.77
N TYR A 244 -19.68 -0.75 -5.83
CA TYR A 244 -19.44 -1.69 -4.75
C TYR A 244 -20.61 -1.74 -3.75
N ARG A 245 -21.40 -0.67 -3.64
CA ARG A 245 -22.56 -0.62 -2.73
C ARG A 245 -23.61 -1.64 -3.14
N ASN A 246 -23.86 -1.78 -4.43
CA ASN A 246 -24.78 -2.78 -4.98
C ASN A 246 -24.20 -4.21 -4.96
N ALA A 247 -22.87 -4.36 -4.83
CA ALA A 247 -22.22 -5.66 -4.76
C ALA A 247 -22.27 -6.29 -3.36
N ILE A 248 -22.41 -5.48 -2.30
CA ILE A 248 -22.44 -5.95 -0.91
C ILE A 248 -23.88 -6.39 -0.55
N PRO A 249 -24.12 -7.67 -0.22
CA PRO A 249 -25.44 -8.14 0.19
C PRO A 249 -25.93 -7.46 1.48
N THR A 250 -27.17 -7.08 1.50
CA THR A 250 -27.82 -6.44 2.66
C THR A 250 -28.52 -7.41 3.60
N SER A 251 -28.73 -8.67 3.18
CA SER A 251 -29.43 -9.70 3.98
C SER A 251 -28.55 -10.94 4.12
N ASN A 252 -28.06 -11.16 5.34
CA ASN A 252 -27.26 -12.32 5.72
C ASN A 252 -27.77 -12.81 7.08
N PRO A 253 -28.69 -13.80 7.12
CA PRO A 253 -29.41 -14.19 8.33
C PRO A 253 -28.55 -14.94 9.36
N ILE A 254 -27.40 -15.51 8.96
CA ILE A 254 -26.49 -16.23 9.85
C ILE A 254 -25.36 -15.27 10.24
N CYS A 255 -25.20 -15.04 11.54
CA CYS A 255 -24.15 -14.19 12.08
C CYS A 255 -23.33 -14.98 13.10
N LEU A 256 -22.02 -14.99 12.94
CA LEU A 256 -21.07 -15.67 13.82
C LEU A 256 -19.98 -14.71 14.26
N GLU A 257 -19.68 -14.68 15.56
CA GLU A 257 -18.50 -14.01 16.11
C GLU A 257 -17.31 -14.97 16.07
N VAL A 258 -16.20 -14.48 15.56
CA VAL A 258 -15.00 -15.27 15.27
C VAL A 258 -13.78 -14.56 15.82
N ASP A 259 -12.98 -15.26 16.62
CA ASP A 259 -11.64 -14.81 16.97
C ASP A 259 -10.70 -14.96 15.77
N ASN A 260 -10.15 -13.84 15.29
CA ASN A 260 -9.35 -13.79 14.08
C ASN A 260 -8.13 -14.70 14.16
N LYS A 261 -7.39 -14.65 15.26
CA LYS A 261 -6.17 -15.43 15.44
C LYS A 261 -6.45 -16.92 15.38
N THR A 262 -7.44 -17.38 16.13
CA THR A 262 -7.83 -18.79 16.17
C THR A 262 -8.30 -19.29 14.80
N MET A 263 -9.08 -18.48 14.09
CA MET A 263 -9.57 -18.83 12.75
C MET A 263 -8.43 -18.89 11.71
N ILE A 264 -7.51 -17.91 11.72
CA ILE A 264 -6.33 -17.89 10.85
C ILE A 264 -5.46 -19.12 11.11
N GLU A 265 -5.15 -19.44 12.37
CA GLU A 265 -4.36 -20.61 12.73
C GLU A 265 -5.01 -21.92 12.25
N SER A 266 -6.34 -22.04 12.36
CA SER A 266 -7.08 -23.18 11.83
C SER A 266 -7.03 -23.26 10.30
N LEU A 267 -7.21 -22.14 9.62
CA LEU A 267 -7.08 -22.06 8.16
C LEU A 267 -5.66 -22.40 7.69
N GLU A 268 -4.64 -21.94 8.39
CA GLU A 268 -3.24 -22.27 8.09
C GLU A 268 -2.99 -23.77 8.20
N ARG A 269 -3.47 -24.43 9.28
CA ARG A 269 -3.32 -25.87 9.46
C ARG A 269 -3.97 -26.69 8.35
N VAL A 270 -5.20 -26.37 7.96
CA VAL A 270 -5.86 -27.11 6.87
C VAL A 270 -5.30 -26.76 5.48
N SER A 271 -4.69 -25.61 5.35
CA SER A 271 -4.10 -25.15 4.07
C SER A 271 -2.77 -25.82 3.73
N VAL A 272 -2.12 -26.52 4.66
CA VAL A 272 -0.83 -27.20 4.44
C VAL A 272 -0.89 -28.18 3.26
N VAL A 273 -2.05 -28.84 3.04
CA VAL A 273 -2.23 -29.78 1.93
C VAL A 273 -2.62 -29.12 0.61
N ILE A 274 -2.93 -27.82 0.63
CA ILE A 274 -3.32 -27.04 -0.56
C ILE A 274 -2.07 -26.48 -1.22
N SER A 275 -1.82 -26.82 -2.47
CA SER A 275 -0.76 -26.18 -3.25
C SER A 275 -1.32 -25.04 -4.10
N GLU A 276 -0.49 -24.04 -4.39
CA GLU A 276 -0.86 -22.90 -5.26
C GLU A 276 -1.33 -23.34 -6.66
N LYS A 277 -0.83 -24.48 -7.15
CA LYS A 277 -1.21 -25.04 -8.45
C LYS A 277 -2.61 -25.69 -8.44
N LEU A 278 -3.00 -26.30 -7.32
CA LEU A 278 -4.25 -27.08 -7.25
C LEU A 278 -5.46 -26.21 -6.93
N LYS A 279 -5.27 -25.03 -6.33
CA LYS A 279 -6.33 -24.06 -5.97
C LYS A 279 -7.59 -24.72 -5.36
N SER A 280 -7.39 -25.81 -4.59
CA SER A 280 -8.49 -26.52 -3.93
C SER A 280 -9.09 -25.64 -2.85
N PRO A 281 -10.42 -25.53 -2.75
CA PRO A 281 -11.04 -24.73 -1.68
C PRO A 281 -10.87 -25.39 -0.32
N VAL A 282 -10.83 -24.56 0.73
CA VAL A 282 -11.13 -25.00 2.09
C VAL A 282 -12.65 -25.09 2.20
N ARG A 283 -13.16 -26.24 2.68
CA ARG A 283 -14.56 -26.43 3.04
C ARG A 283 -14.75 -26.01 4.50
N CYS A 284 -15.69 -25.13 4.73
CA CYS A 284 -16.05 -24.65 6.06
C CYS A 284 -17.52 -25.04 6.32
N LEU A 285 -17.75 -25.96 7.25
CA LEU A 285 -19.09 -26.28 7.76
C LEU A 285 -19.28 -25.49 9.05
N PHE A 286 -20.06 -24.44 8.96
CA PHE A 286 -20.42 -23.55 10.06
C PHE A 286 -21.54 -24.15 10.90
N SER A 287 -21.48 -23.99 12.22
CA SER A 287 -22.53 -24.26 13.18
C SER A 287 -22.54 -23.19 14.27
N ALA A 288 -23.45 -23.26 15.25
CA ALA A 288 -23.62 -22.23 16.27
C ALA A 288 -22.37 -22.02 17.15
N ASP A 289 -21.58 -23.05 17.38
CA ASP A 289 -20.46 -23.06 18.33
C ASP A 289 -19.09 -23.33 17.71
N LYS A 290 -19.05 -23.76 16.44
CA LYS A 290 -17.80 -24.15 15.78
C LYS A 290 -17.89 -24.13 14.25
N VAL A 291 -16.73 -24.04 13.63
CA VAL A 291 -16.54 -24.25 12.18
C VAL A 291 -15.67 -25.48 11.99
N TYR A 292 -16.19 -26.49 11.29
CA TYR A 292 -15.39 -27.62 10.83
C TYR A 292 -14.76 -27.25 9.51
N MET A 293 -13.44 -27.22 9.48
CA MET A 293 -12.66 -26.94 8.29
C MET A 293 -12.06 -28.20 7.71
N SER A 294 -12.06 -28.34 6.41
CA SER A 294 -11.38 -29.44 5.75
C SER A 294 -10.84 -29.04 4.37
N ALA A 295 -9.73 -29.64 4.00
CA ALA A 295 -9.16 -29.55 2.66
C ALA A 295 -8.74 -30.95 2.20
N ARG A 296 -9.09 -31.30 0.96
CA ARG A 296 -8.68 -32.56 0.34
C ARG A 296 -8.03 -32.31 -1.00
N THR A 297 -6.85 -32.85 -1.19
CA THR A 297 -6.04 -32.70 -2.41
C THR A 297 -5.38 -34.03 -2.76
N GLY A 298 -4.72 -34.09 -3.90
CA GLY A 298 -3.87 -35.23 -4.24
C GLY A 298 -2.67 -35.41 -3.32
N ASN A 299 -2.33 -34.41 -2.49
CA ASN A 299 -1.22 -34.44 -1.54
C ASN A 299 -1.62 -34.95 -0.16
N GLY A 300 -2.93 -35.01 0.12
CA GLY A 300 -3.44 -35.46 1.42
C GLY A 300 -4.73 -34.74 1.83
N ASP A 301 -5.20 -35.12 3.01
CA ASP A 301 -6.39 -34.57 3.66
C ASP A 301 -5.98 -33.86 4.97
N ALA A 302 -6.58 -32.70 5.24
CA ALA A 302 -6.43 -31.99 6.49
C ALA A 302 -7.80 -31.60 7.05
N ARG A 303 -7.93 -31.60 8.37
CA ARG A 303 -9.16 -31.21 9.08
C ARG A 303 -8.80 -30.48 10.35
N ASP A 304 -9.63 -29.49 10.69
CA ASP A 304 -9.50 -28.77 11.94
C ASP A 304 -10.86 -28.22 12.40
N ILE A 305 -10.93 -27.74 13.64
CA ILE A 305 -12.13 -27.19 14.23
C ILE A 305 -11.79 -25.86 14.90
N CYS A 306 -12.47 -24.79 14.49
CA CYS A 306 -12.37 -23.48 15.11
C CYS A 306 -13.63 -23.19 15.93
N PRO A 307 -13.52 -22.82 17.23
CA PRO A 307 -14.67 -22.38 18.00
C PRO A 307 -15.15 -21.02 17.52
N VAL A 308 -16.47 -20.84 17.48
CA VAL A 308 -17.16 -19.58 17.15
C VAL A 308 -18.37 -19.40 18.05
N ARG A 309 -19.02 -18.23 17.99
CA ARG A 309 -20.26 -17.96 18.75
C ARG A 309 -21.29 -17.38 17.78
N GLY A 310 -22.51 -17.91 17.80
CA GLY A 310 -23.58 -17.33 17.00
C GLY A 310 -24.84 -18.15 16.92
N ASP A 311 -25.80 -17.71 16.11
CA ASP A 311 -27.10 -18.32 15.91
C ASP A 311 -27.08 -19.28 14.72
N GLY A 312 -26.19 -20.30 14.73
CA GLY A 312 -25.89 -21.07 13.54
C GLY A 312 -26.92 -22.11 13.16
N GLN A 313 -27.47 -21.99 11.98
CA GLN A 313 -27.91 -23.14 11.17
C GLN A 313 -26.67 -23.75 10.50
N GLU A 314 -26.64 -25.08 10.34
CA GLU A 314 -25.53 -25.72 9.64
C GLU A 314 -25.48 -25.23 8.18
N LEU A 315 -24.32 -24.69 7.79
CA LEU A 315 -24.07 -24.15 6.45
C LEU A 315 -22.67 -24.53 5.97
N GLU A 316 -22.58 -25.21 4.83
CA GLU A 316 -21.30 -25.51 4.20
C GLU A 316 -20.97 -24.50 3.10
N ILE A 317 -19.79 -23.87 3.18
CA ILE A 317 -19.27 -22.96 2.18
C ILE A 317 -17.82 -23.33 1.83
N GLY A 318 -17.47 -23.28 0.55
CA GLY A 318 -16.08 -23.36 0.09
C GLY A 318 -15.46 -22.00 -0.06
N PHE A 319 -14.23 -21.83 0.38
CA PHE A 319 -13.48 -20.59 0.20
C PHE A 319 -12.11 -20.83 -0.43
N ASN A 320 -11.63 -19.83 -1.16
CA ASN A 320 -10.20 -19.70 -1.38
C ASN A 320 -9.54 -19.39 -0.04
N ASN A 321 -8.66 -20.27 0.44
CA ASN A 321 -8.02 -20.15 1.75
C ASN A 321 -7.28 -18.82 1.91
N ARG A 322 -6.55 -18.38 0.89
CA ARG A 322 -5.79 -17.13 0.92
C ARG A 322 -6.71 -15.93 1.07
N TYR A 323 -7.81 -15.86 0.30
CA TYR A 323 -8.72 -14.73 0.33
C TYR A 323 -9.42 -14.60 1.69
N LEU A 324 -9.81 -15.72 2.28
CA LEU A 324 -10.42 -15.71 3.63
C LEU A 324 -9.38 -15.35 4.71
N MET A 325 -8.16 -15.90 4.62
CA MET A 325 -7.08 -15.54 5.56
C MET A 325 -6.69 -14.07 5.46
N ASP A 326 -6.57 -13.52 4.26
CA ASP A 326 -6.23 -12.11 4.07
C ASP A 326 -7.32 -11.22 4.69
N ALA A 327 -8.60 -11.49 4.44
CA ALA A 327 -9.70 -10.72 5.02
C ALA A 327 -9.72 -10.75 6.56
N LEU A 328 -9.32 -11.85 7.19
CA LEU A 328 -9.21 -11.95 8.64
C LEU A 328 -7.93 -11.27 9.17
N ARG A 329 -6.80 -11.44 8.47
CA ARG A 329 -5.49 -10.90 8.88
C ARG A 329 -5.44 -9.37 8.85
N TYR A 330 -6.08 -8.78 7.85
CA TYR A 330 -6.12 -7.33 7.68
C TYR A 330 -7.33 -6.65 8.35
N ALA A 331 -8.20 -7.42 9.02
CA ALA A 331 -9.27 -6.83 9.81
C ALA A 331 -8.71 -6.09 11.04
N PRO A 332 -9.07 -4.81 11.24
CA PRO A 332 -8.56 -3.99 12.35
C PRO A 332 -9.23 -4.34 13.70
N ALA A 333 -9.41 -5.62 13.99
CA ALA A 333 -10.05 -6.12 15.21
C ALA A 333 -9.63 -7.55 15.50
N ASP A 334 -9.48 -7.91 16.78
CA ASP A 334 -9.17 -9.28 17.21
C ASP A 334 -10.35 -10.24 17.00
N THR A 335 -11.57 -9.73 17.10
CA THR A 335 -12.82 -10.48 16.91
C THR A 335 -13.67 -9.77 15.86
N VAL A 336 -14.24 -10.54 14.95
CA VAL A 336 -15.09 -10.05 13.87
C VAL A 336 -16.43 -10.79 13.81
N LYS A 337 -17.43 -10.18 13.19
CA LYS A 337 -18.66 -10.85 12.78
C LYS A 337 -18.52 -11.36 11.34
N MET A 338 -18.82 -12.62 11.14
CA MET A 338 -18.98 -13.24 9.81
C MET A 338 -20.47 -13.40 9.52
N HIS A 339 -20.95 -12.74 8.46
CA HIS A 339 -22.34 -12.80 8.04
C HIS A 339 -22.45 -13.70 6.81
N LEU A 340 -23.31 -14.71 6.89
CA LEU A 340 -23.49 -15.75 5.90
C LEU A 340 -24.95 -15.90 5.51
N ASN A 341 -25.21 -16.44 4.33
CA ASN A 341 -26.57 -16.69 3.85
C ASN A 341 -26.72 -18.09 3.25
N THR A 342 -26.07 -18.39 2.14
CA THR A 342 -26.12 -19.69 1.47
C THR A 342 -24.72 -20.17 1.08
N GLY A 343 -24.55 -21.43 0.69
CA GLY A 343 -23.26 -21.98 0.23
C GLY A 343 -22.69 -21.33 -1.05
N ILE A 344 -23.45 -20.47 -1.70
CA ILE A 344 -23.05 -19.73 -2.91
C ILE A 344 -23.15 -18.21 -2.77
N SER A 345 -23.52 -17.72 -1.60
CA SER A 345 -23.56 -16.29 -1.29
C SER A 345 -22.23 -15.82 -0.70
N PRO A 346 -21.86 -14.55 -0.90
CA PRO A 346 -20.66 -13.99 -0.29
C PRO A 346 -20.67 -14.08 1.24
N CYS A 347 -19.51 -14.28 1.83
CA CYS A 347 -19.26 -14.04 3.26
C CYS A 347 -18.93 -12.56 3.44
N ILE A 348 -19.59 -11.91 4.40
CA ILE A 348 -19.32 -10.52 4.79
C ILE A 348 -18.69 -10.52 6.19
N ILE A 349 -17.60 -9.79 6.34
CA ILE A 349 -16.87 -9.68 7.60
C ILE A 349 -16.95 -8.21 8.04
N THR A 350 -17.40 -8.00 9.28
CA THR A 350 -17.63 -6.66 9.85
C THR A 350 -17.14 -6.60 11.31
N PRO A 351 -17.02 -5.39 11.89
CA PRO A 351 -16.76 -5.22 13.33
C PRO A 351 -17.84 -5.85 14.20
N VAL A 352 -17.49 -6.18 15.45
CA VAL A 352 -18.45 -6.72 16.45
C VAL A 352 -19.34 -5.63 17.06
N ASP A 353 -18.90 -4.39 17.06
CA ASP A 353 -19.60 -3.23 17.65
C ASP A 353 -20.68 -2.63 16.74
N ASP A 354 -20.98 -3.30 15.62
CA ASP A 354 -21.94 -2.87 14.60
C ASP A 354 -21.58 -1.51 13.95
N SER A 355 -20.37 -1.01 14.13
CA SER A 355 -19.85 0.09 13.33
C SER A 355 -19.71 -0.35 11.86
N ASP A 356 -19.66 0.59 10.96
CA ASP A 356 -19.43 0.31 9.54
C ASP A 356 -18.04 0.78 9.08
N ASN A 357 -17.10 0.87 10.03
CA ASN A 357 -15.75 1.35 9.76
C ASN A 357 -14.95 0.44 8.84
N PHE A 358 -15.22 -0.87 8.78
CA PHE A 358 -14.76 -1.75 7.73
C PHE A 358 -15.81 -2.79 7.31
N ILE A 359 -15.76 -3.18 6.04
CA ILE A 359 -16.55 -4.28 5.47
C ILE A 359 -15.64 -5.05 4.52
N TYR A 360 -15.44 -6.33 4.79
CA TYR A 360 -14.77 -7.21 3.85
C TYR A 360 -15.75 -8.24 3.29
N MET A 361 -15.62 -8.53 2.02
CA MET A 361 -16.44 -9.52 1.33
C MET A 361 -15.54 -10.54 0.66
N VAL A 362 -15.86 -11.82 0.84
CA VAL A 362 -15.16 -12.92 0.18
C VAL A 362 -16.18 -13.78 -0.55
N LEU A 363 -16.00 -13.95 -1.87
CA LEU A 363 -16.87 -14.80 -2.68
C LEU A 363 -16.59 -16.28 -2.41
N PRO A 364 -17.63 -17.13 -2.38
CA PRO A 364 -17.48 -18.56 -2.21
C PRO A 364 -16.91 -19.22 -3.46
N VAL A 365 -16.27 -20.36 -3.27
CA VAL A 365 -15.88 -21.28 -4.34
C VAL A 365 -16.90 -22.41 -4.40
N ARG A 366 -17.42 -22.71 -5.58
CA ARG A 366 -18.37 -23.83 -5.75
C ARG A 366 -17.72 -25.14 -5.34
N LEU A 367 -18.34 -25.82 -4.39
CA LEU A 367 -17.95 -27.16 -3.97
C LEU A 367 -18.49 -28.18 -4.98
N LYS A 368 -17.63 -29.10 -5.43
CA LYS A 368 -18.10 -30.26 -6.17
C LYS A 368 -18.82 -31.19 -5.20
N ALA A 369 -19.96 -31.77 -5.65
CA ALA A 369 -20.58 -32.87 -4.92
C ALA A 369 -19.55 -34.00 -4.78
N GLN A 370 -19.45 -34.55 -3.57
CA GLN A 370 -18.59 -35.70 -3.29
C GLN A 370 -19.28 -36.97 -3.79
#